data_36f4554f5884091feaedeb3ceab7c15b
#
_entry.id   36f4554f5884091feaedeb3ceab7c15b
#
_cell.length_a   1.000
_cell.length_b   1.000
_cell.length_c   1.000
_cell.angle_alpha   90.00
_cell.angle_beta   90.00
_cell.angle_gamma   90.00
#
_symmetry.space_group_name_H-M   'P 1'
#
loop_
_entity.id
_entity.type
_entity.pdbx_description
1 polymer ?
#
loop_
_entity_poly.entity_id
_entity_poly.type
_entity_poly.pdbx_seq_one_letter_code
_entity_poly.pdbx_strand_id
1 'polypeptide(L)'
;MTTPTTPETDPSSSEPSTTGPSTPRPSSTALVLIDLQEDFLSTPGLARRRAGLLAAVHWWVGQARRHAAPVVEVRTVLPRDPATWALNMRDDDSPVALEGTDGAGPVSELADVDTILVTKRRDDAFLDTELLEVLRAHDVDRLLLAGVATQACVAMTAASAYAHDFRVSLAGGAVASDDDHAHQEALRWLAEEYRQDVREPREGWPTA
;
A
#
# COMPACT_ATOMS: atom_id res chain seq x y z
N MET A 1 29.65 -74.80 -13.12
CA MET A 1 29.97 -73.35 -13.11
C MET A 1 28.64 -72.66 -13.19
N THR A 2 28.12 -72.28 -12.06
CA THR A 2 26.80 -71.63 -11.90
C THR A 2 27.02 -70.13 -11.70
N THR A 3 26.41 -69.35 -12.57
CA THR A 3 26.37 -67.85 -12.49
C THR A 3 25.27 -67.45 -11.51
N PRO A 4 25.49 -66.53 -10.58
CA PRO A 4 24.44 -66.02 -9.72
C PRO A 4 23.60 -64.91 -10.39
N THR A 5 22.32 -65.08 -10.28
CA THR A 5 21.28 -64.09 -10.69
C THR A 5 21.21 -62.96 -9.66
N THR A 6 21.33 -61.73 -10.14
CA THR A 6 21.11 -60.50 -9.36
C THR A 6 19.61 -60.20 -9.24
N PRO A 7 19.05 -59.84 -8.10
CA PRO A 7 17.64 -59.43 -8.03
C PRO A 7 17.47 -57.98 -8.49
N GLU A 8 16.49 -57.79 -9.35
CA GLU A 8 15.99 -56.55 -9.87
C GLU A 8 15.24 -55.76 -8.77
N THR A 9 15.68 -54.59 -8.46
CA THR A 9 15.00 -53.67 -7.53
C THR A 9 13.95 -52.87 -8.27
N ASP A 10 12.73 -53.09 -7.86
CA ASP A 10 11.51 -52.37 -8.30
C ASP A 10 11.60 -50.89 -7.87
N PRO A 11 11.42 -49.89 -8.79
CA PRO A 11 11.34 -48.51 -8.41
C PRO A 11 9.93 -48.21 -7.87
N SER A 12 9.88 -48.08 -6.54
CA SER A 12 8.73 -47.63 -5.77
C SER A 12 8.06 -46.41 -6.39
N SER A 13 6.81 -46.60 -6.73
CA SER A 13 5.84 -45.61 -7.12
C SER A 13 5.72 -44.49 -6.08
N SER A 14 6.23 -43.29 -6.43
CA SER A 14 5.92 -42.07 -5.70
C SER A 14 4.51 -41.62 -6.09
N GLU A 15 3.57 -41.79 -5.19
CA GLU A 15 2.22 -41.22 -5.33
C GLU A 15 2.28 -39.70 -5.42
N PRO A 16 1.54 -39.07 -6.33
CA PRO A 16 1.42 -37.61 -6.36
C PRO A 16 0.59 -37.17 -5.14
N SER A 17 1.17 -36.33 -4.30
CA SER A 17 0.45 -35.63 -3.23
C SER A 17 -0.73 -34.87 -3.82
N THR A 18 -1.93 -35.41 -3.65
CA THR A 18 -3.18 -34.68 -3.91
C THR A 18 -3.31 -33.58 -2.88
N THR A 19 -2.90 -32.37 -3.27
CA THR A 19 -3.28 -31.15 -2.56
C THR A 19 -4.80 -31.04 -2.69
N GLY A 20 -5.52 -31.37 -1.64
CA GLY A 20 -6.98 -31.16 -1.56
C GLY A 20 -7.29 -29.68 -1.74
N PRO A 21 -8.53 -29.33 -2.18
CA PRO A 21 -8.93 -27.96 -2.35
C PRO A 21 -8.76 -27.22 -1.01
N SER A 22 -7.83 -26.25 -0.99
CA SER A 22 -7.66 -25.36 0.16
C SER A 22 -8.97 -24.60 0.33
N THR A 23 -9.58 -24.71 1.50
CA THR A 23 -10.70 -23.85 1.90
C THR A 23 -10.29 -22.41 1.62
N PRO A 24 -11.09 -21.62 0.89
CA PRO A 24 -10.77 -20.21 0.67
C PRO A 24 -10.59 -19.55 2.03
N ARG A 25 -9.42 -18.97 2.29
CA ARG A 25 -9.22 -18.15 3.47
C ARG A 25 -10.16 -16.94 3.38
N PRO A 26 -10.77 -16.51 4.50
CA PRO A 26 -11.55 -15.28 4.47
C PRO A 26 -10.64 -14.14 3.98
N SER A 27 -11.12 -13.42 2.96
CA SER A 27 -10.42 -12.26 2.40
C SER A 27 -10.21 -11.22 3.49
N SER A 28 -8.98 -10.76 3.67
CA SER A 28 -8.60 -9.74 4.64
C SER A 28 -8.20 -8.46 3.93
N THR A 29 -8.80 -7.35 4.33
CA THR A 29 -8.49 -6.02 3.78
C THR A 29 -7.66 -5.23 4.76
N ALA A 30 -6.58 -4.58 4.29
CA ALA A 30 -5.84 -3.56 5.03
C ALA A 30 -6.18 -2.15 4.51
N LEU A 31 -6.27 -1.19 5.41
CA LEU A 31 -6.23 0.24 5.06
C LEU A 31 -4.78 0.69 5.06
N VAL A 32 -4.31 1.24 3.94
CA VAL A 32 -2.94 1.76 3.80
C VAL A 32 -3.00 3.27 3.63
N LEU A 33 -2.41 3.98 4.58
CA LEU A 33 -2.33 5.44 4.62
C LEU A 33 -0.96 5.87 4.07
N ILE A 34 -0.94 6.60 2.95
CA ILE A 34 0.29 6.92 2.22
C ILE A 34 0.58 8.41 2.33
N ASP A 35 1.74 8.75 2.89
CA ASP A 35 2.32 10.09 2.94
C ASP A 35 1.38 11.19 3.48
N LEU A 36 0.56 10.86 4.49
CA LEU A 36 -0.23 11.84 5.21
C LEU A 36 0.65 12.61 6.22
N GLN A 37 1.65 13.34 5.68
CA GLN A 37 2.70 14.04 6.40
C GLN A 37 2.61 15.56 6.18
N GLU A 38 3.14 16.36 7.13
CA GLU A 38 3.03 17.82 7.11
C GLU A 38 3.65 18.44 5.84
N ASP A 39 4.83 17.99 5.40
CA ASP A 39 5.48 18.54 4.20
C ASP A 39 4.62 18.36 2.95
N PHE A 40 3.98 17.21 2.78
CA PHE A 40 3.13 16.96 1.61
C PHE A 40 1.80 17.71 1.69
N LEU A 41 1.15 17.73 2.87
CA LEU A 41 -0.16 18.37 3.02
C LEU A 41 -0.09 19.91 3.14
N SER A 42 1.11 20.49 3.21
CA SER A 42 1.33 21.94 3.22
C SER A 42 1.36 22.57 1.84
N THR A 43 1.43 21.79 0.76
CA THR A 43 1.37 22.33 -0.61
C THR A 43 0.05 23.06 -0.88
N PRO A 44 0.01 24.13 -1.72
CA PRO A 44 -1.17 24.96 -1.84
C PRO A 44 -2.46 24.24 -2.20
N GLY A 45 -2.40 23.25 -3.08
CA GLY A 45 -3.56 22.45 -3.49
C GLY A 45 -4.06 21.51 -2.40
N LEU A 46 -3.14 20.80 -1.75
CA LEU A 46 -3.48 19.86 -0.69
C LEU A 46 -3.88 20.58 0.60
N ALA A 47 -3.27 21.72 0.93
CA ALA A 47 -3.66 22.52 2.09
C ALA A 47 -5.15 22.95 2.04
N ARG A 48 -5.64 23.30 0.85
CA ARG A 48 -7.07 23.65 0.65
C ARG A 48 -8.00 22.43 0.84
N ARG A 49 -7.51 21.23 0.59
CA ARG A 49 -8.28 19.99 0.69
C ARG A 49 -8.11 19.28 2.02
N ARG A 50 -7.12 19.70 2.83
CA ARG A 50 -6.69 19.01 4.06
C ARG A 50 -7.85 18.60 4.96
N ALA A 51 -8.74 19.52 5.29
CA ALA A 51 -9.85 19.22 6.21
C ALA A 51 -10.79 18.13 5.67
N GLY A 52 -11.17 18.21 4.39
CA GLY A 52 -12.02 17.20 3.75
C GLY A 52 -11.33 15.85 3.61
N LEU A 53 -10.07 15.87 3.17
CA LEU A 53 -9.23 14.67 3.04
C LEU A 53 -9.12 13.94 4.39
N LEU A 54 -8.72 14.64 5.44
CA LEU A 54 -8.50 14.03 6.76
C LEU A 54 -9.82 13.57 7.41
N ALA A 55 -10.93 14.27 7.18
CA ALA A 55 -12.25 13.79 7.61
C ALA A 55 -12.62 12.45 6.94
N ALA A 56 -12.35 12.29 5.65
CA ALA A 56 -12.56 11.03 4.94
C ALA A 56 -11.59 9.94 5.41
N VAL A 57 -10.32 10.27 5.65
CA VAL A 57 -9.34 9.32 6.22
C VAL A 57 -9.82 8.81 7.58
N HIS A 58 -10.24 9.69 8.49
CA HIS A 58 -10.78 9.29 9.79
C HIS A 58 -12.01 8.39 9.67
N TRP A 59 -12.89 8.67 8.70
CA TRP A 59 -14.04 7.81 8.45
C TRP A 59 -13.60 6.39 8.05
N TRP A 60 -12.63 6.27 7.13
CA TRP A 60 -12.10 4.97 6.68
C TRP A 60 -11.32 4.24 7.79
N VAL A 61 -10.56 4.95 8.61
CA VAL A 61 -9.93 4.39 9.83
C VAL A 61 -10.99 3.83 10.78
N GLY A 62 -12.09 4.56 10.97
CA GLY A 62 -13.23 4.08 11.75
C GLY A 62 -13.88 2.80 11.17
N GLN A 63 -13.92 2.66 9.84
CA GLN A 63 -14.36 1.42 9.18
C GLN A 63 -13.35 0.29 9.45
N ALA A 64 -12.06 0.52 9.24
CA ALA A 64 -11.03 -0.47 9.49
C ALA A 64 -11.10 -1.03 10.91
N ARG A 65 -11.23 -0.15 11.91
CA ARG A 65 -11.39 -0.54 13.32
C ARG A 65 -12.64 -1.41 13.55
N ARG A 66 -13.79 -1.07 12.93
CA ARG A 66 -15.03 -1.88 13.04
C ARG A 66 -14.89 -3.27 12.46
N HIS A 67 -14.02 -3.44 11.47
CA HIS A 67 -13.76 -4.72 10.80
C HIS A 67 -12.52 -5.43 11.34
N ALA A 68 -11.90 -4.92 12.42
CA ALA A 68 -10.64 -5.42 12.99
C ALA A 68 -9.53 -5.57 11.93
N ALA A 69 -9.56 -4.68 10.92
CA ALA A 69 -8.62 -4.66 9.83
C ALA A 69 -7.33 -3.90 10.20
N PRO A 70 -6.16 -4.34 9.76
CA PRO A 70 -4.92 -3.62 10.00
C PRO A 70 -4.95 -2.26 9.29
N VAL A 71 -4.43 -1.25 9.98
CA VAL A 71 -4.15 0.08 9.43
C VAL A 71 -2.64 0.22 9.33
N VAL A 72 -2.13 0.32 8.11
CA VAL A 72 -0.69 0.50 7.84
C VAL A 72 -0.47 1.95 7.44
N GLU A 73 0.43 2.61 8.14
CA GLU A 73 0.86 3.96 7.79
C GLU A 73 2.20 3.90 7.07
N VAL A 74 2.23 4.39 5.84
CA VAL A 74 3.44 4.46 5.03
C VAL A 74 3.91 5.91 4.97
N ARG A 75 5.13 6.16 5.45
CA ARG A 75 5.74 7.49 5.47
C ARG A 75 6.99 7.54 4.61
N THR A 76 7.14 8.58 3.82
CA THR A 76 8.41 8.94 3.24
C THR A 76 9.31 9.53 4.32
N VAL A 77 10.51 8.95 4.48
CA VAL A 77 11.54 9.48 5.39
C VAL A 77 12.88 9.45 4.67
N LEU A 78 13.38 10.62 4.29
CA LEU A 78 14.64 10.75 3.55
C LEU A 78 15.79 11.08 4.51
N PRO A 79 16.90 10.36 4.43
CA PRO A 79 18.12 10.77 5.10
C PRO A 79 18.55 12.17 4.68
N ARG A 80 19.34 12.85 5.50
CA ARG A 80 19.86 14.19 5.20
C ARG A 80 20.89 14.20 4.09
N ASP A 81 21.41 13.04 3.67
CA ASP A 81 22.35 12.90 2.57
C ASP A 81 21.64 13.04 1.21
N PRO A 82 21.92 14.10 0.43
CA PRO A 82 21.28 14.33 -0.87
C PRO A 82 21.47 13.18 -1.87
N ALA A 83 22.52 12.36 -1.74
CA ALA A 83 22.74 11.22 -2.61
C ALA A 83 21.62 10.16 -2.52
N THR A 84 20.85 10.17 -1.44
CA THR A 84 19.74 9.22 -1.18
C THR A 84 18.38 9.71 -1.66
N TRP A 85 18.26 11.00 -2.04
CA TRP A 85 16.98 11.61 -2.43
C TRP A 85 16.50 11.11 -3.80
N ALA A 86 15.23 11.32 -4.10
CA ALA A 86 14.67 11.09 -5.42
C ALA A 86 15.32 12.04 -6.46
N LEU A 87 15.34 11.64 -7.72
CA LEU A 87 16.06 12.39 -8.77
C LEU A 87 15.56 13.83 -8.88
N ASN A 88 14.25 14.04 -8.96
CA ASN A 88 13.65 15.37 -9.03
C ASN A 88 14.00 16.25 -7.81
N MET A 89 14.02 15.68 -6.61
CA MET A 89 14.39 16.42 -5.39
C MET A 89 15.86 16.88 -5.41
N ARG A 90 16.76 16.06 -6.02
CA ARG A 90 18.16 16.42 -6.23
C ARG A 90 18.35 17.46 -7.30
N ASP A 91 17.61 17.33 -8.40
CA ASP A 91 17.71 18.22 -9.55
C ASP A 91 17.18 19.62 -9.21
N ASP A 92 16.13 19.69 -8.39
CA ASP A 92 15.47 20.94 -7.98
C ASP A 92 16.03 21.50 -6.65
N ASP A 93 16.97 20.79 -5.99
CA ASP A 93 17.45 21.09 -4.63
C ASP A 93 16.31 21.36 -3.63
N SER A 94 15.27 20.55 -3.73
CA SER A 94 14.01 20.72 -2.97
C SER A 94 13.61 19.43 -2.24
N PRO A 95 14.33 19.05 -1.18
CA PRO A 95 13.99 17.86 -0.41
C PRO A 95 12.73 18.08 0.43
N VAL A 96 11.95 17.00 0.59
CA VAL A 96 10.80 16.92 1.48
C VAL A 96 10.94 15.73 2.42
N ALA A 97 10.23 15.75 3.52
CA ALA A 97 10.17 14.65 4.50
C ALA A 97 11.56 14.18 4.99
N LEU A 98 12.42 15.15 5.31
CA LEU A 98 13.76 14.86 5.82
C LEU A 98 13.70 14.32 7.25
N GLU A 99 14.50 13.31 7.52
CA GLU A 99 14.65 12.69 8.84
C GLU A 99 14.90 13.73 9.95
N GLY A 100 14.12 13.66 11.02
CA GLY A 100 14.21 14.53 12.17
C GLY A 100 13.65 15.94 11.95
N THR A 101 12.85 16.17 10.92
CA THR A 101 12.05 17.38 10.72
C THR A 101 10.59 17.13 11.09
N ASP A 102 9.87 18.18 11.48
CA ASP A 102 8.42 18.10 11.74
C ASP A 102 7.66 17.72 10.46
N GLY A 103 8.16 18.16 9.30
CA GLY A 103 7.57 17.87 7.99
C GLY A 103 7.56 16.38 7.63
N ALA A 104 8.54 15.60 8.12
CA ALA A 104 8.57 14.15 7.97
C ALA A 104 7.61 13.43 8.92
N GLY A 105 7.07 14.11 9.93
CA GLY A 105 6.10 13.57 10.87
C GLY A 105 4.71 13.40 10.23
N PRO A 106 3.84 12.59 10.85
CA PRO A 106 2.43 12.52 10.46
C PRO A 106 1.77 13.85 10.78
N VAL A 107 0.69 14.15 10.06
CA VAL A 107 -0.16 15.29 10.47
C VAL A 107 -0.73 15.08 11.86
N SER A 108 -0.80 16.15 12.64
CA SER A 108 -1.25 16.08 14.05
C SER A 108 -2.64 15.46 14.22
N GLU A 109 -3.50 15.62 13.21
CA GLU A 109 -4.85 15.06 13.20
C GLU A 109 -4.88 13.52 13.19
N LEU A 110 -3.78 12.86 12.81
CA LEU A 110 -3.68 11.41 12.80
C LEU A 110 -2.83 10.85 13.95
N ALA A 111 -2.36 11.68 14.88
CA ALA A 111 -1.47 11.27 15.98
C ALA A 111 -2.07 10.18 16.89
N ASP A 112 -3.41 10.13 17.02
CA ASP A 112 -4.13 9.15 17.85
C ASP A 112 -4.58 7.90 17.06
N VAL A 113 -4.18 7.76 15.81
CA VAL A 113 -4.50 6.59 15.01
C VAL A 113 -3.47 5.51 15.29
N ASP A 114 -3.93 4.37 15.82
CA ASP A 114 -3.08 3.19 15.98
C ASP A 114 -2.78 2.57 14.62
N THR A 115 -1.51 2.54 14.24
CA THR A 115 -1.04 2.10 12.92
C THR A 115 0.21 1.22 13.03
N ILE A 116 0.39 0.39 12.03
CA ILE A 116 1.67 -0.28 11.77
C ILE A 116 2.47 0.65 10.86
N LEU A 117 3.58 1.18 11.37
CA LEU A 117 4.41 2.13 10.62
C LEU A 117 5.35 1.39 9.65
N VAL A 118 5.35 1.80 8.39
CA VAL A 118 6.32 1.42 7.36
C VAL A 118 6.98 2.68 6.82
N THR A 119 8.30 2.68 6.66
CA THR A 119 9.01 3.82 6.07
C THR A 119 9.50 3.50 4.66
N LYS A 120 9.41 4.48 3.77
CA LYS A 120 9.88 4.38 2.37
C LYS A 120 10.77 5.56 1.99
N ARG A 121 11.48 5.41 0.87
CA ARG A 121 12.36 6.46 0.31
C ARG A 121 12.03 6.78 -1.15
N ARG A 122 11.04 6.13 -1.71
CA ARG A 122 10.58 6.29 -3.10
C ARG A 122 9.06 6.31 -3.14
N ASP A 123 8.49 6.64 -4.28
CA ASP A 123 7.04 6.74 -4.43
C ASP A 123 6.33 5.40 -4.18
N ASP A 124 6.90 4.30 -4.68
CA ASP A 124 6.38 2.96 -4.43
C ASP A 124 6.62 2.52 -2.97
N ALA A 125 5.54 2.21 -2.27
CA ALA A 125 5.59 1.77 -0.89
C ALA A 125 6.12 0.34 -0.70
N PHE A 126 6.20 -0.46 -1.77
CA PHE A 126 6.76 -1.81 -1.72
C PHE A 126 8.27 -1.84 -1.98
N LEU A 127 8.82 -0.78 -2.63
CA LEU A 127 10.21 -0.76 -3.03
C LEU A 127 11.15 -0.57 -1.82
N ASP A 128 11.94 -1.60 -1.53
CA ASP A 128 12.92 -1.61 -0.42
C ASP A 128 12.31 -1.29 0.96
N THR A 129 11.09 -1.82 1.21
CA THR A 129 10.37 -1.67 2.49
C THR A 129 9.88 -3.02 3.00
N GLU A 130 9.43 -3.04 4.26
CA GLU A 130 8.78 -4.21 4.87
C GLU A 130 7.28 -4.31 4.60
N LEU A 131 6.68 -3.47 3.75
CA LEU A 131 5.23 -3.45 3.54
C LEU A 131 4.67 -4.81 3.13
N LEU A 132 5.34 -5.50 2.21
CA LEU A 132 4.89 -6.81 1.72
C LEU A 132 4.86 -7.86 2.84
N GLU A 133 5.88 -7.88 3.69
CA GLU A 133 5.99 -8.77 4.84
C GLU A 133 4.92 -8.47 5.88
N VAL A 134 4.67 -7.19 6.17
CA VAL A 134 3.61 -6.72 7.07
C VAL A 134 2.25 -7.19 6.58
N LEU A 135 1.92 -6.97 5.31
CA LEU A 135 0.64 -7.38 4.75
C LEU A 135 0.44 -8.90 4.76
N ARG A 136 1.48 -9.66 4.44
CA ARG A 136 1.44 -11.14 4.47
C ARG A 136 1.30 -11.67 5.89
N ALA A 137 1.97 -11.07 6.88
CA ALA A 137 1.86 -11.46 8.28
C ALA A 137 0.44 -11.30 8.84
N HIS A 138 -0.38 -10.43 8.21
CA HIS A 138 -1.79 -10.21 8.56
C HIS A 138 -2.76 -10.93 7.62
N ASP A 139 -2.28 -11.87 6.78
CA ASP A 139 -3.09 -12.60 5.80
C ASP A 139 -3.91 -11.68 4.86
N VAL A 140 -3.40 -10.49 4.55
CA VAL A 140 -4.04 -9.50 3.69
C VAL A 140 -3.97 -9.93 2.23
N ASP A 141 -5.08 -9.82 1.52
CA ASP A 141 -5.17 -10.05 0.07
C ASP A 141 -5.82 -8.86 -0.68
N ARG A 142 -6.27 -7.86 0.08
CA ARG A 142 -6.96 -6.68 -0.46
C ARG A 142 -6.48 -5.41 0.23
N LEU A 143 -6.23 -4.36 -0.56
CA LEU A 143 -5.82 -3.05 -0.06
C LEU A 143 -6.89 -2.00 -0.33
N LEU A 144 -7.15 -1.16 0.66
CA LEU A 144 -7.84 0.10 0.49
C LEU A 144 -6.82 1.21 0.72
N LEU A 145 -6.46 1.94 -0.35
CA LEU A 145 -5.41 2.95 -0.30
C LEU A 145 -6.00 4.35 -0.05
N ALA A 146 -5.41 5.08 0.87
CA ALA A 146 -5.69 6.48 1.16
C ALA A 146 -4.39 7.27 1.21
N GLY A 147 -4.41 8.56 0.93
CA GLY A 147 -3.22 9.42 1.03
C GLY A 147 -2.95 10.29 -0.18
N VAL A 148 -1.69 10.69 -0.33
CA VAL A 148 -1.22 11.67 -1.32
C VAL A 148 0.14 11.26 -1.92
N ALA A 149 0.55 11.77 -3.11
CA ALA A 149 -0.34 12.33 -4.10
C ALA A 149 -0.89 11.23 -4.99
N THR A 150 -2.13 11.38 -5.45
CA THR A 150 -2.84 10.34 -6.22
C THR A 150 -2.03 9.86 -7.43
N GLN A 151 -1.46 10.78 -8.22
CA GLN A 151 -0.70 10.48 -9.44
C GLN A 151 0.75 10.01 -9.18
N ALA A 152 1.22 10.08 -7.94
CA ALA A 152 2.58 9.72 -7.57
C ALA A 152 2.57 8.52 -6.60
N CYS A 153 2.80 8.75 -5.31
CA CYS A 153 2.96 7.68 -4.32
C CYS A 153 1.77 6.72 -4.26
N VAL A 154 0.53 7.23 -4.37
CA VAL A 154 -0.67 6.38 -4.36
C VAL A 154 -0.73 5.51 -5.61
N ALA A 155 -0.59 6.09 -6.82
CA ALA A 155 -0.67 5.34 -8.07
C ALA A 155 0.48 4.34 -8.24
N MET A 156 1.71 4.72 -7.88
CA MET A 156 2.87 3.82 -7.92
C MET A 156 2.67 2.63 -6.98
N THR A 157 2.23 2.88 -5.75
CA THR A 157 1.94 1.82 -4.77
C THR A 157 0.78 0.93 -5.23
N ALA A 158 -0.27 1.51 -5.82
CA ALA A 158 -1.43 0.78 -6.33
C ALA A 158 -1.05 -0.17 -7.47
N ALA A 159 -0.23 0.28 -8.42
CA ALA A 159 0.28 -0.55 -9.52
C ALA A 159 1.23 -1.65 -9.01
N SER A 160 2.11 -1.33 -8.05
CA SER A 160 3.00 -2.30 -7.43
C SER A 160 2.22 -3.35 -6.63
N ALA A 161 1.19 -2.94 -5.88
CA ALA A 161 0.30 -3.87 -5.17
C ALA A 161 -0.36 -4.89 -6.11
N TYR A 162 -0.81 -4.44 -7.30
CA TYR A 162 -1.33 -5.34 -8.34
C TYR A 162 -0.28 -6.36 -8.79
N ALA A 163 0.97 -5.93 -8.97
CA ALA A 163 2.08 -6.83 -9.34
C ALA A 163 2.44 -7.85 -8.23
N HIS A 164 2.01 -7.60 -6.99
CA HIS A 164 2.10 -8.51 -5.86
C HIS A 164 0.82 -9.31 -5.58
N ASP A 165 -0.11 -9.35 -6.54
CA ASP A 165 -1.39 -10.09 -6.49
C ASP A 165 -2.41 -9.57 -5.46
N PHE A 166 -2.27 -8.31 -5.00
CA PHE A 166 -3.30 -7.68 -4.16
C PHE A 166 -4.45 -7.13 -5.01
N ARG A 167 -5.66 -7.29 -4.53
CA ARG A 167 -6.80 -6.51 -5.01
C ARG A 167 -6.75 -5.13 -4.39
N VAL A 168 -6.88 -4.09 -5.20
CA VAL A 168 -6.75 -2.71 -4.72
C VAL A 168 -8.03 -1.93 -5.02
N SER A 169 -8.42 -1.08 -4.07
CA SER A 169 -9.38 0.01 -4.27
C SER A 169 -8.83 1.30 -3.66
N LEU A 170 -9.24 2.45 -4.17
CA LEU A 170 -8.91 3.75 -3.64
C LEU A 170 -10.01 4.20 -2.68
N ALA A 171 -9.64 4.73 -1.52
CA ALA A 171 -10.59 5.21 -0.51
C ALA A 171 -11.23 6.55 -0.95
N GLY A 172 -12.51 6.54 -1.30
CA GLY A 172 -13.24 7.71 -1.77
C GLY A 172 -13.17 8.88 -0.79
N GLY A 173 -12.82 10.05 -1.31
CA GLY A 173 -12.58 11.27 -0.53
C GLY A 173 -11.27 11.28 0.28
N ALA A 174 -10.58 10.12 0.42
CA ALA A 174 -9.36 9.97 1.21
C ALA A 174 -8.09 9.85 0.35
N VAL A 175 -8.17 10.04 -0.96
CA VAL A 175 -7.03 10.23 -1.85
C VAL A 175 -7.10 11.62 -2.49
N ALA A 176 -5.97 12.30 -2.61
CA ALA A 176 -5.93 13.66 -3.14
C ALA A 176 -4.60 13.97 -3.86
N SER A 177 -4.62 15.05 -4.63
CA SER A 177 -3.45 15.63 -5.27
C SER A 177 -3.48 17.16 -5.14
N ASP A 178 -2.34 17.78 -5.35
CA ASP A 178 -2.24 19.24 -5.50
C ASP A 178 -2.90 19.72 -6.80
N ASP A 179 -2.88 18.90 -7.85
CA ASP A 179 -3.45 19.11 -9.17
C ASP A 179 -4.67 18.21 -9.41
N ASP A 180 -5.84 18.82 -9.68
CA ASP A 180 -7.09 18.11 -9.95
C ASP A 180 -7.05 17.30 -11.25
N HIS A 181 -6.39 17.81 -12.29
CA HIS A 181 -6.30 17.10 -13.56
C HIS A 181 -5.47 15.84 -13.39
N ALA A 182 -4.27 15.96 -12.82
CA ALA A 182 -3.40 14.81 -12.55
C ALA A 182 -4.08 13.78 -11.64
N HIS A 183 -4.85 14.23 -10.64
CA HIS A 183 -5.67 13.35 -9.80
C HIS A 183 -6.66 12.52 -10.61
N GLN A 184 -7.48 13.17 -11.46
CA GLN A 184 -8.49 12.48 -12.26
C GLN A 184 -7.87 11.54 -13.31
N GLU A 185 -6.78 11.97 -13.96
CA GLU A 185 -6.03 11.14 -14.90
C GLU A 185 -5.51 9.85 -14.22
N ALA A 186 -4.93 9.99 -13.03
CA ALA A 186 -4.41 8.84 -12.29
C ALA A 186 -5.53 7.86 -11.88
N LEU A 187 -6.65 8.37 -11.37
CA LEU A 187 -7.80 7.52 -11.03
C LEU A 187 -8.35 6.76 -12.25
N ARG A 188 -8.48 7.46 -13.39
CA ARG A 188 -8.92 6.83 -14.63
C ARG A 188 -7.95 5.74 -15.09
N TRP A 189 -6.65 6.03 -15.11
CA TRP A 189 -5.62 5.06 -15.49
C TRP A 189 -5.64 3.81 -14.61
N LEU A 190 -5.74 3.96 -13.29
CA LEU A 190 -5.82 2.84 -12.36
C LEU A 190 -7.07 1.98 -12.59
N ALA A 191 -8.21 2.62 -12.87
CA ALA A 191 -9.46 1.92 -13.13
C ALA A 191 -9.41 1.15 -14.48
N GLU A 192 -8.92 1.78 -15.54
CA GLU A 192 -8.90 1.22 -16.89
C GLU A 192 -7.85 0.09 -17.02
N GLU A 193 -6.63 0.30 -16.52
CA GLU A 193 -5.54 -0.66 -16.70
C GLU A 193 -5.53 -1.77 -15.63
N TYR A 194 -5.86 -1.44 -14.38
CA TYR A 194 -5.70 -2.36 -13.24
C TYR A 194 -7.02 -2.73 -12.55
N ARG A 195 -8.15 -2.19 -13.01
CA ARG A 195 -9.48 -2.39 -12.39
C ARG A 195 -9.51 -1.97 -10.92
N GLN A 196 -8.83 -0.89 -10.61
CA GLN A 196 -8.69 -0.32 -9.27
C GLN A 196 -9.59 0.90 -9.13
N ASP A 197 -10.84 0.65 -8.77
CA ASP A 197 -11.85 1.70 -8.66
C ASP A 197 -11.79 2.46 -7.34
N VAL A 198 -12.33 3.67 -7.36
CA VAL A 198 -12.60 4.43 -6.14
C VAL A 198 -13.79 3.81 -5.44
N ARG A 199 -13.60 3.42 -4.18
CA ARG A 199 -14.67 2.91 -3.33
C ARG A 199 -15.27 4.03 -2.51
N GLU A 200 -16.50 4.34 -2.76
CA GLU A 200 -17.18 5.41 -2.06
C GLU A 200 -17.62 4.99 -0.63
N PRO A 201 -17.69 5.92 0.34
CA PRO A 201 -18.15 5.62 1.70
C PRO A 201 -19.49 4.89 1.77
N ARG A 202 -20.44 5.19 0.88
CA ARG A 202 -21.75 4.53 0.79
C ARG A 202 -21.67 3.03 0.46
N GLU A 203 -20.59 2.58 -0.15
CA GLU A 203 -20.37 1.17 -0.48
C GLU A 203 -19.80 0.37 0.70
N GLY A 204 -19.40 1.07 1.77
CA GLY A 204 -18.88 0.48 3.00
C GLY A 204 -17.49 -0.14 2.83
N TRP A 205 -17.08 -0.91 3.84
CA TRP A 205 -15.78 -1.58 3.86
C TRP A 205 -15.70 -2.67 2.78
N PRO A 206 -14.57 -2.81 2.04
CA PRO A 206 -14.40 -3.88 1.07
C PRO A 206 -14.32 -5.24 1.78
N THR A 207 -15.33 -6.06 1.55
CA THR A 207 -15.37 -7.46 1.98
C THR A 207 -15.17 -8.38 0.78
N ALA A 208 -14.94 -9.67 1.04
CA ALA A 208 -14.75 -10.68 0.00
C ALA A 208 -15.92 -10.75 -0.98
#